data_53a18a3662082edef413f2f78fe24ba0
#
_entry.id   53a18a3662082edef413f2f78fe24ba0
#
_cell.length_a   1.000
_cell.length_b   1.000
_cell.length_c   1.000
_cell.angle_alpha   90.00
_cell.angle_beta   90.00
_cell.angle_gamma   90.00
#
_symmetry.space_group_name_H-M   'P 1'
#
loop_
_entity.id
_entity.type
_entity.pdbx_description
1 polymer ?
#
loop_
_entity_poly.entity_id
_entity_poly.type
_entity_poly.pdbx_seq_one_letter_code
_entity_poly.pdbx_strand_id
1 'polypeptide(L)'
;MRIEKIGNATLYLGDCRDILPTLPKVDAVITDPPYGIGFPYEGYDDSLENLDALIAGFMPWCLANAERVVVTPGISNVQRYPQAAWIGAWTWETTATFGKLGYSQWQPILFYGSDLPGFGNVNGIIKSDRIHFQGGAAKIDKSAGEVHTCPKPLEFMVRLIGRFTRSGETVVDPFAGSGTTGVACHNTGRAFIGIEREPKYFDIACRRIDDAQRQGQLLPAEPAGEAQQTGLALGP
;
A
#
# COMPACT_ATOMS: atom_id res chain seq x y z
N MET A 1 -7.12 22.90 -6.07
CA MET A 1 -6.40 21.71 -5.54
C MET A 1 -5.99 22.04 -4.11
N ARG A 2 -6.38 21.26 -3.13
CA ARG A 2 -5.94 21.40 -1.73
C ARG A 2 -4.76 20.45 -1.50
N ILE A 3 -3.74 20.96 -0.77
CA ILE A 3 -2.52 20.20 -0.46
C ILE A 3 -2.27 20.34 1.03
N GLU A 4 -2.05 19.22 1.72
CA GLU A 4 -1.68 19.18 3.13
C GLU A 4 -0.31 18.52 3.29
N LYS A 5 0.56 19.14 4.10
CA LYS A 5 1.88 18.60 4.46
C LYS A 5 1.89 18.27 5.94
N ILE A 6 2.16 17.01 6.25
CA ILE A 6 2.14 16.47 7.61
C ILE A 6 3.44 15.69 7.79
N GLY A 7 4.45 16.31 8.43
CA GLY A 7 5.80 15.75 8.52
C GLY A 7 6.37 15.34 7.17
N ASN A 8 6.67 14.06 6.98
CA ASN A 8 7.18 13.50 5.73
C ASN A 8 6.08 13.07 4.75
N ALA A 9 4.82 13.39 5.04
CA ALA A 9 3.70 13.09 4.15
C ALA A 9 3.20 14.36 3.44
N THR A 10 2.86 14.23 2.17
CA THR A 10 2.16 15.25 1.38
C THR A 10 0.90 14.63 0.78
N LEU A 11 -0.26 15.20 1.06
CA LEU A 11 -1.53 14.72 0.53
C LEU A 11 -2.12 15.76 -0.43
N TYR A 12 -2.65 15.27 -1.53
CA TYR A 12 -3.29 16.04 -2.58
C TYR A 12 -4.77 15.66 -2.68
N LEU A 13 -5.66 16.66 -2.60
CA LEU A 13 -7.08 16.47 -2.88
C LEU A 13 -7.33 16.68 -4.36
N GLY A 14 -7.69 15.63 -5.10
CA GLY A 14 -7.99 15.68 -6.52
C GLY A 14 -7.88 14.33 -7.22
N ASP A 15 -8.06 14.36 -8.54
CA ASP A 15 -7.92 13.17 -9.39
C ASP A 15 -6.43 12.84 -9.60
N CYS A 16 -6.08 11.57 -9.42
CA CYS A 16 -4.70 11.12 -9.59
C CYS A 16 -4.18 11.32 -11.01
N ARG A 17 -5.05 11.27 -12.02
CA ARG A 17 -4.67 11.47 -13.43
C ARG A 17 -4.19 12.89 -13.72
N ASP A 18 -4.67 13.86 -12.96
CA ASP A 18 -4.27 15.27 -13.07
C ASP A 18 -3.02 15.57 -12.23
N ILE A 19 -2.86 14.88 -11.09
CA ILE A 19 -1.82 15.18 -10.11
C ILE A 19 -0.53 14.41 -10.40
N LEU A 20 -0.62 13.11 -10.74
CA LEU A 20 0.56 12.28 -11.01
C LEU A 20 1.53 12.92 -12.01
N PRO A 21 1.08 13.50 -13.15
CA PRO A 21 2.00 14.13 -14.11
C PRO A 21 2.79 15.32 -13.56
N THR A 22 2.37 15.89 -12.42
CA THR A 22 3.05 17.01 -11.77
C THR A 22 4.11 16.58 -10.76
N LEU A 23 4.15 15.28 -10.42
CA LEU A 23 5.08 14.74 -9.43
C LEU A 23 6.44 14.41 -10.07
N PRO A 24 7.53 14.51 -9.30
CA PRO A 24 8.83 14.00 -9.73
C PRO A 24 8.81 12.46 -9.80
N LYS A 25 9.89 11.86 -10.32
CA LYS A 25 10.14 10.43 -10.18
C LYS A 25 10.24 10.05 -8.69
N VAL A 26 9.77 8.85 -8.37
CA VAL A 26 9.69 8.34 -7.00
C VAL A 26 10.28 6.93 -6.89
N ASP A 27 10.54 6.48 -5.67
CA ASP A 27 11.11 5.16 -5.44
C ASP A 27 10.08 4.06 -5.62
N ALA A 28 8.85 4.28 -5.14
CA ALA A 28 7.80 3.28 -5.26
C ALA A 28 6.39 3.88 -5.39
N VAL A 29 5.53 3.18 -6.12
CA VAL A 29 4.07 3.30 -6.04
C VAL A 29 3.54 2.05 -5.36
N ILE A 30 2.77 2.21 -4.27
CA ILE A 30 2.11 1.11 -3.56
C ILE A 30 0.66 1.51 -3.37
N THR A 31 -0.27 0.77 -4.00
CA THR A 31 -1.64 1.26 -4.14
C THR A 31 -2.70 0.17 -4.21
N ASP A 32 -3.91 0.54 -3.79
CA ASP A 32 -5.13 -0.28 -3.76
C ASP A 32 -6.25 0.46 -4.50
N PRO A 33 -6.29 0.42 -5.83
CA PRO A 33 -7.28 1.14 -6.63
C PRO A 33 -8.69 0.53 -6.50
N PRO A 34 -9.75 1.23 -6.95
CA PRO A 34 -11.09 0.68 -7.09
C PRO A 34 -11.12 -0.63 -7.89
N TYR A 35 -12.13 -1.47 -7.65
CA TYR A 35 -12.18 -2.83 -8.21
C TYR A 35 -13.21 -3.03 -9.32
N GLY A 36 -14.02 -2.01 -9.63
CA GLY A 36 -15.08 -2.15 -10.66
C GLY A 36 -16.19 -3.13 -10.25
N ILE A 37 -16.53 -3.16 -8.97
CA ILE A 37 -17.54 -4.08 -8.40
C ILE A 37 -18.85 -3.37 -8.01
N GLY A 38 -19.02 -2.11 -8.43
CA GLY A 38 -20.18 -1.30 -8.09
C GLY A 38 -20.18 -0.80 -6.66
N PHE A 39 -18.98 -0.58 -6.08
CA PHE A 39 -18.88 -0.01 -4.75
C PHE A 39 -19.40 1.44 -4.75
N PRO A 40 -20.25 1.85 -3.77
CA PRO A 40 -20.88 3.17 -3.76
C PRO A 40 -19.91 4.26 -3.30
N TYR A 41 -18.95 4.65 -4.16
CA TYR A 41 -18.14 5.84 -3.94
C TYR A 41 -18.96 7.11 -4.19
N GLU A 42 -18.73 8.17 -3.42
CA GLU A 42 -19.23 9.50 -3.77
C GLU A 42 -18.45 10.02 -5.01
N GLY A 43 -19.15 10.38 -6.08
CA GLY A 43 -18.53 11.00 -7.26
C GLY A 43 -17.71 10.08 -8.16
N TYR A 44 -17.73 8.75 -7.95
CA TYR A 44 -17.12 7.77 -8.84
C TYR A 44 -18.03 6.56 -9.03
N ASP A 45 -18.37 6.29 -10.29
CA ASP A 45 -19.05 5.06 -10.68
C ASP A 45 -18.03 3.93 -10.81
N ASP A 46 -18.04 2.99 -9.86
CA ASP A 46 -17.13 1.85 -9.78
C ASP A 46 -17.56 0.71 -10.73
N SER A 47 -17.73 1.06 -12.01
CA SER A 47 -17.96 0.10 -13.08
C SER A 47 -16.67 -0.46 -13.65
N LEU A 48 -16.73 -1.60 -14.34
CA LEU A 48 -15.56 -2.18 -15.02
C LEU A 48 -15.03 -1.29 -16.14
N GLU A 49 -15.90 -0.55 -16.83
CA GLU A 49 -15.53 0.39 -17.88
C GLU A 49 -14.71 1.56 -17.29
N ASN A 50 -15.18 2.12 -16.18
CA ASN A 50 -14.46 3.19 -15.49
C ASN A 50 -13.15 2.70 -14.87
N LEU A 51 -13.10 1.45 -14.41
CA LEU A 51 -11.86 0.84 -13.94
C LEU A 51 -10.82 0.72 -15.07
N ASP A 52 -11.23 0.26 -16.26
CA ASP A 52 -10.32 0.16 -17.40
C ASP A 52 -9.78 1.53 -17.82
N ALA A 53 -10.65 2.56 -17.85
CA ALA A 53 -10.26 3.94 -18.13
C ALA A 53 -9.31 4.51 -17.04
N LEU A 54 -9.56 4.14 -15.78
CA LEU A 54 -8.72 4.55 -14.66
C LEU A 54 -7.32 3.92 -14.76
N ILE A 55 -7.24 2.60 -15.00
CA ILE A 55 -5.98 1.87 -15.18
C ILE A 55 -5.18 2.49 -16.34
N ALA A 56 -5.83 2.74 -17.48
CA ALA A 56 -5.20 3.38 -18.64
C ALA A 56 -4.68 4.79 -18.32
N GLY A 57 -5.30 5.49 -17.37
CA GLY A 57 -4.93 6.86 -17.02
C GLY A 57 -3.77 6.95 -16.01
N PHE A 58 -3.65 6.03 -15.04
CA PHE A 58 -2.62 6.16 -13.98
C PHE A 58 -1.43 5.22 -14.15
N MET A 59 -1.64 3.99 -14.62
CA MET A 59 -0.57 2.98 -14.70
C MET A 59 0.60 3.40 -15.59
N PRO A 60 0.41 4.03 -16.77
CA PRO A 60 1.54 4.45 -17.61
C PRO A 60 2.49 5.40 -16.87
N TRP A 61 1.94 6.35 -16.10
CA TRP A 61 2.79 7.24 -15.29
C TRP A 61 3.53 6.47 -14.21
N CYS A 62 2.86 5.59 -13.49
CA CYS A 62 3.46 4.78 -12.43
C CYS A 62 4.65 3.96 -12.96
N LEU A 63 4.46 3.26 -14.09
CA LEU A 63 5.49 2.43 -14.70
C LEU A 63 6.70 3.24 -15.26
N ALA A 64 6.47 4.49 -15.68
CA ALA A 64 7.53 5.34 -16.23
C ALA A 64 8.28 6.14 -15.16
N ASN A 65 7.69 6.41 -14.00
CA ASN A 65 8.19 7.36 -13.01
C ASN A 65 8.47 6.76 -11.63
N ALA A 66 8.19 5.47 -11.41
CA ALA A 66 8.55 4.76 -10.18
C ALA A 66 9.52 3.62 -10.49
N GLU A 67 10.49 3.39 -9.61
CA GLU A 67 11.39 2.23 -9.74
C GLU A 67 10.64 0.92 -9.50
N ARG A 68 9.66 0.96 -8.63
CA ARG A 68 8.83 -0.20 -8.24
C ARG A 68 7.36 0.20 -8.17
N VAL A 69 6.50 -0.65 -8.73
CA VAL A 69 5.04 -0.45 -8.64
C VAL A 69 4.41 -1.71 -8.07
N VAL A 70 3.61 -1.54 -7.04
CA VAL A 70 2.88 -2.61 -6.35
C VAL A 70 1.39 -2.26 -6.34
N VAL A 71 0.58 -3.14 -6.89
CA VAL A 71 -0.87 -2.95 -6.98
C VAL A 71 -1.59 -4.14 -6.40
N THR A 72 -2.64 -3.89 -5.62
CA THR A 72 -3.60 -4.90 -5.17
C THR A 72 -4.88 -4.81 -6.01
N PRO A 73 -4.98 -5.52 -7.15
CA PRO A 73 -6.01 -5.28 -8.16
C PRO A 73 -7.36 -5.92 -7.83
N GLY A 74 -7.43 -6.76 -6.78
CA GLY A 74 -8.51 -7.72 -6.61
C GLY A 74 -8.39 -8.93 -7.57
N ILE A 75 -8.97 -10.07 -7.17
CA ILE A 75 -8.78 -11.37 -7.90
C ILE A 75 -9.27 -11.28 -9.34
N SER A 76 -10.41 -10.64 -9.57
CA SER A 76 -11.09 -10.62 -10.87
C SER A 76 -10.40 -9.71 -11.90
N ASN A 77 -9.48 -8.86 -11.49
CA ASN A 77 -8.94 -7.77 -12.32
C ASN A 77 -7.48 -7.95 -12.72
N VAL A 78 -6.82 -9.03 -12.31
CA VAL A 78 -5.40 -9.28 -12.63
C VAL A 78 -5.09 -9.12 -14.12
N GLN A 79 -6.00 -9.60 -14.99
CA GLN A 79 -5.82 -9.55 -16.44
C GLN A 79 -6.09 -8.17 -17.07
N ARG A 80 -6.64 -7.20 -16.32
CA ARG A 80 -6.91 -5.83 -16.80
C ARG A 80 -5.67 -4.95 -16.71
N TYR A 81 -4.75 -5.31 -15.83
CA TYR A 81 -3.49 -4.59 -15.63
C TYR A 81 -2.44 -5.02 -16.65
N PRO A 82 -1.45 -4.18 -16.94
CA PRO A 82 -0.28 -4.60 -17.73
C PRO A 82 0.32 -5.88 -17.17
N GLN A 83 1.01 -6.64 -18.01
CA GLN A 83 1.69 -7.86 -17.56
C GLN A 83 2.68 -7.53 -16.42
N ALA A 84 2.43 -8.10 -15.25
CA ALA A 84 3.29 -7.92 -14.10
C ALA A 84 4.60 -8.70 -14.24
N ALA A 85 5.69 -8.16 -13.69
CA ALA A 85 6.96 -8.88 -13.59
C ALA A 85 6.85 -10.07 -12.63
N TRP A 86 6.05 -9.92 -11.57
CA TRP A 86 5.74 -10.99 -10.62
C TRP A 86 4.36 -10.83 -10.01
N ILE A 87 3.74 -11.96 -9.64
CA ILE A 87 2.45 -11.97 -8.92
C ILE A 87 2.69 -12.63 -7.57
N GLY A 88 2.52 -11.87 -6.50
CA GLY A 88 2.50 -12.35 -5.13
C GLY A 88 1.08 -12.57 -4.62
N ALA A 89 0.98 -13.08 -3.40
CA ALA A 89 -0.29 -13.34 -2.74
C ALA A 89 -0.33 -12.78 -1.32
N TRP A 90 -1.38 -12.06 -0.99
CA TRP A 90 -1.79 -11.83 0.39
C TRP A 90 -2.78 -12.92 0.79
N THR A 91 -2.46 -13.67 1.84
CA THR A 91 -3.26 -14.83 2.27
C THR A 91 -3.64 -14.73 3.74
N TRP A 92 -4.78 -15.33 4.11
CA TRP A 92 -5.28 -15.43 5.48
C TRP A 92 -5.96 -16.78 5.73
N GLU A 93 -6.09 -17.17 7.00
CA GLU A 93 -6.61 -18.49 7.38
C GLU A 93 -8.14 -18.51 7.52
N THR A 94 -8.74 -17.43 7.99
CA THR A 94 -10.19 -17.38 8.23
C THR A 94 -10.91 -16.58 7.15
N THR A 95 -12.10 -17.01 6.86
CA THR A 95 -12.90 -16.55 5.74
C THR A 95 -13.69 -15.30 6.09
N ALA A 96 -13.55 -14.26 5.28
CA ALA A 96 -14.41 -13.09 5.38
C ALA A 96 -15.25 -12.85 4.12
N THR A 97 -14.89 -13.48 2.99
CA THR A 97 -15.51 -13.16 1.71
C THR A 97 -15.83 -14.44 0.93
N PHE A 98 -17.06 -14.54 0.41
CA PHE A 98 -17.43 -15.58 -0.53
C PHE A 98 -17.00 -15.14 -1.95
N GLY A 99 -16.21 -15.99 -2.60
CA GLY A 99 -15.94 -15.91 -4.04
C GLY A 99 -16.79 -16.89 -4.83
N LYS A 100 -16.63 -16.93 -6.15
CA LYS A 100 -17.37 -17.86 -7.04
C LYS A 100 -17.06 -19.34 -6.79
N LEU A 101 -15.90 -19.65 -6.20
CA LEU A 101 -15.44 -21.02 -5.93
C LEU A 101 -15.55 -21.38 -4.44
N GLY A 102 -16.21 -20.58 -3.62
CA GLY A 102 -16.28 -20.74 -2.17
C GLY A 102 -15.60 -19.60 -1.42
N TYR A 103 -15.03 -19.88 -0.27
CA TYR A 103 -14.36 -18.85 0.52
C TYR A 103 -13.05 -18.36 -0.12
N SER A 104 -12.94 -17.04 -0.29
CA SER A 104 -11.69 -16.42 -0.71
C SER A 104 -10.73 -16.29 0.47
N GLN A 105 -9.53 -16.84 0.33
CA GLN A 105 -8.47 -16.82 1.36
C GLN A 105 -7.20 -16.14 0.87
N TRP A 106 -7.26 -15.43 -0.24
CA TRP A 106 -6.13 -14.70 -0.79
C TRP A 106 -6.55 -13.55 -1.69
N GLN A 107 -5.63 -12.61 -1.87
CA GLN A 107 -5.70 -11.57 -2.90
C GLN A 107 -4.37 -11.47 -3.64
N PRO A 108 -4.37 -11.21 -4.96
CA PRO A 108 -3.15 -11.00 -5.73
C PRO A 108 -2.48 -9.67 -5.38
N ILE A 109 -1.16 -9.67 -5.51
CA ILE A 109 -0.31 -8.49 -5.46
C ILE A 109 0.46 -8.48 -6.78
N LEU A 110 0.26 -7.48 -7.60
CA LEU A 110 1.02 -7.29 -8.85
C LEU A 110 2.26 -6.46 -8.57
N PHE A 111 3.39 -6.94 -9.02
CA PHE A 111 4.67 -6.27 -8.89
C PHE A 111 5.26 -5.94 -10.27
N TYR A 112 5.77 -4.71 -10.41
CA TYR A 112 6.46 -4.19 -11.59
C TYR A 112 7.74 -3.49 -11.16
N GLY A 113 8.75 -3.51 -12.04
CA GLY A 113 10.02 -2.82 -11.81
C GLY A 113 11.14 -3.78 -11.41
N SER A 114 12.21 -3.21 -10.86
CA SER A 114 13.40 -3.96 -10.47
C SER A 114 13.29 -4.50 -9.05
N ASP A 115 13.90 -5.66 -8.82
CA ASP A 115 14.04 -6.20 -7.48
C ASP A 115 14.87 -5.28 -6.60
N LEU A 116 14.53 -5.25 -5.30
CA LEU A 116 15.40 -4.64 -4.31
C LEU A 116 16.70 -5.44 -4.22
N PRO A 117 17.88 -4.81 -4.26
CA PRO A 117 19.12 -5.48 -3.94
C PRO A 117 19.03 -6.17 -2.57
N GLY A 118 19.29 -7.48 -2.53
CA GLY A 118 19.09 -8.30 -1.33
C GLY A 118 17.66 -8.81 -1.13
N PHE A 119 16.75 -8.57 -2.08
CA PHE A 119 15.44 -9.19 -2.11
C PHE A 119 15.59 -10.71 -2.20
N GLY A 120 15.01 -11.42 -1.24
CA GLY A 120 15.10 -12.89 -1.17
C GLY A 120 15.97 -13.40 -0.04
N ASN A 121 17.00 -12.69 0.39
CA ASN A 121 17.84 -13.12 1.51
C ASN A 121 18.29 -11.93 2.36
N VAL A 122 17.51 -11.57 3.36
CA VAL A 122 17.93 -10.63 4.40
C VAL A 122 18.18 -11.43 5.67
N ASN A 123 19.44 -11.49 6.11
CA ASN A 123 19.87 -12.25 7.29
C ASN A 123 19.57 -13.75 7.21
N GLY A 124 19.71 -14.37 6.04
CA GLY A 124 19.43 -15.79 5.85
C GLY A 124 17.94 -16.17 5.79
N ILE A 125 17.02 -15.20 5.84
CA ILE A 125 15.58 -15.44 5.75
C ILE A 125 15.15 -15.28 4.30
N ILE A 126 14.74 -16.35 3.65
CA ILE A 126 14.15 -16.34 2.32
C ILE A 126 12.76 -15.70 2.43
N LYS A 127 12.57 -14.54 1.76
CA LYS A 127 11.26 -13.90 1.68
C LYS A 127 10.39 -14.66 0.68
N SER A 128 9.21 -15.08 1.11
CA SER A 128 8.20 -15.68 0.25
C SER A 128 7.49 -14.61 -0.59
N ASP A 129 6.98 -14.96 -1.77
CA ASP A 129 6.05 -14.14 -2.56
C ASP A 129 4.64 -14.06 -1.93
N ARG A 130 4.46 -14.72 -0.78
CA ARG A 130 3.25 -14.70 0.03
C ARG A 130 3.41 -13.83 1.27
N ILE A 131 2.47 -12.93 1.51
CA ILE A 131 2.28 -12.22 2.78
C ILE A 131 1.12 -12.91 3.50
N HIS A 132 1.42 -13.65 4.56
CA HIS A 132 0.45 -14.45 5.29
C HIS A 132 0.10 -13.84 6.64
N PHE A 133 -1.20 -13.88 6.98
CA PHE A 133 -1.72 -13.54 8.30
C PHE A 133 -2.29 -14.77 8.98
N GLN A 134 -1.88 -15.02 10.21
CA GLN A 134 -2.54 -15.98 11.08
C GLN A 134 -3.83 -15.35 11.62
N GLY A 135 -4.97 -16.03 11.41
CA GLY A 135 -6.28 -15.53 11.81
C GLY A 135 -7.08 -14.91 10.67
N GLY A 136 -8.21 -14.26 11.04
CA GLY A 136 -9.16 -13.72 10.06
C GLY A 136 -8.62 -12.61 9.18
N ALA A 137 -9.31 -12.39 8.09
CA ALA A 137 -9.17 -11.18 7.30
C ALA A 137 -9.18 -10.01 8.29
N ALA A 138 -8.05 -9.40 8.43
CA ALA A 138 -7.62 -8.40 9.38
C ALA A 138 -8.71 -7.81 10.29
N LYS A 139 -8.39 -7.68 11.56
CA LYS A 139 -9.15 -6.77 12.42
C LYS A 139 -9.27 -5.46 11.68
N ILE A 140 -10.49 -5.13 11.24
CA ILE A 140 -10.80 -3.83 10.65
C ILE A 140 -10.26 -2.82 11.64
N ASP A 141 -9.36 -1.97 11.19
CA ASP A 141 -8.83 -0.90 12.04
C ASP A 141 -9.97 0.03 12.41
N LYS A 142 -10.55 -0.21 13.58
CA LYS A 142 -11.66 0.59 14.10
C LYS A 142 -11.26 2.04 14.40
N SER A 143 -9.96 2.35 14.38
CA SER A 143 -9.47 3.73 14.53
C SER A 143 -9.85 4.61 13.33
N ALA A 144 -10.17 4.00 12.19
CA ALA A 144 -10.67 4.72 11.02
C ALA A 144 -12.11 5.24 11.16
N GLY A 145 -12.80 4.91 12.28
CA GLY A 145 -14.20 5.27 12.51
C GLY A 145 -15.17 4.51 11.60
N GLU A 146 -16.47 4.80 11.70
CA GLU A 146 -17.56 4.17 10.91
C GLU A 146 -17.52 4.50 9.40
N VAL A 147 -16.46 5.13 8.91
CA VAL A 147 -16.50 5.91 7.67
C VAL A 147 -15.81 5.26 6.49
N HIS A 148 -14.93 4.27 6.69
CA HIS A 148 -14.30 3.55 5.57
C HIS A 148 -14.75 2.10 5.56
N THR A 149 -15.48 1.74 4.51
CA THR A 149 -16.18 0.44 4.43
C THR A 149 -15.23 -0.75 4.23
N CYS A 150 -13.96 -0.53 3.82
CA CYS A 150 -13.00 -1.62 3.65
C CYS A 150 -11.53 -1.13 3.60
N PRO A 151 -10.97 -0.54 4.68
CA PRO A 151 -9.56 -0.16 4.67
C PRO A 151 -8.69 -1.41 4.64
N LYS A 152 -7.58 -1.37 3.88
CA LYS A 152 -6.57 -2.43 3.99
C LYS A 152 -5.98 -2.40 5.41
N PRO A 153 -5.70 -3.59 5.99
CA PRO A 153 -5.11 -3.65 7.34
C PRO A 153 -3.77 -2.94 7.40
N LEU A 154 -3.56 -2.16 8.45
CA LEU A 154 -2.30 -1.44 8.64
C LEU A 154 -1.09 -2.38 8.64
N GLU A 155 -1.19 -3.52 9.32
CA GLU A 155 -0.13 -4.52 9.36
C GLU A 155 0.23 -5.06 7.96
N PHE A 156 -0.78 -5.27 7.09
CA PHE A 156 -0.55 -5.66 5.69
C PHE A 156 0.25 -4.59 4.95
N MET A 157 -0.16 -3.32 5.06
CA MET A 157 0.53 -2.22 4.39
C MET A 157 1.95 -2.02 4.92
N VAL A 158 2.18 -2.16 6.24
CA VAL A 158 3.51 -2.12 6.84
C VAL A 158 4.41 -3.23 6.26
N ARG A 159 3.91 -4.46 6.15
CA ARG A 159 4.65 -5.58 5.57
C ARG A 159 4.90 -5.39 4.08
N LEU A 160 3.91 -4.86 3.34
CA LEU A 160 4.02 -4.58 1.91
C LEU A 160 5.08 -3.51 1.65
N ILE A 161 5.00 -2.37 2.34
CA ILE A 161 5.97 -1.28 2.26
C ILE A 161 7.37 -1.75 2.64
N GLY A 162 7.51 -2.44 3.78
CA GLY A 162 8.80 -2.96 4.24
C GLY A 162 9.42 -4.00 3.29
N ARG A 163 8.60 -4.66 2.47
CA ARG A 163 9.08 -5.63 1.46
C ARG A 163 9.61 -4.94 0.22
N PHE A 164 8.95 -3.89 -0.25
CA PHE A 164 9.20 -3.29 -1.56
C PHE A 164 9.91 -1.94 -1.50
N THR A 165 10.24 -1.45 -0.30
CA THR A 165 10.94 -0.17 -0.12
C THR A 165 11.97 -0.24 1.01
N ARG A 166 12.87 0.75 1.01
CA ARG A 166 13.84 1.01 2.08
C ARG A 166 13.39 2.20 2.93
N SER A 167 13.88 2.29 4.15
CA SER A 167 13.73 3.50 4.97
C SER A 167 14.30 4.71 4.25
N GLY A 168 13.61 5.84 4.32
CA GLY A 168 13.97 7.08 3.62
C GLY A 168 13.44 7.20 2.19
N GLU A 169 13.01 6.11 1.55
CA GLU A 169 12.39 6.15 0.22
C GLU A 169 11.01 6.79 0.24
N THR A 170 10.60 7.31 -0.92
CA THR A 170 9.29 7.95 -1.14
C THR A 170 8.31 6.98 -1.77
N VAL A 171 7.16 6.80 -1.12
CA VAL A 171 6.04 5.99 -1.59
C VAL A 171 4.92 6.90 -2.06
N VAL A 172 4.39 6.64 -3.24
CA VAL A 172 3.15 7.28 -3.75
C VAL A 172 2.00 6.30 -3.70
N ASP A 173 0.85 6.77 -3.22
CA ASP A 173 -0.43 6.07 -3.32
C ASP A 173 -1.44 6.97 -4.04
N PRO A 174 -1.75 6.69 -5.33
CA PRO A 174 -2.73 7.43 -6.11
C PRO A 174 -4.18 7.32 -5.62
N PHE A 175 -4.46 6.37 -4.72
CA PHE A 175 -5.77 6.08 -4.17
C PHE A 175 -5.70 5.96 -2.64
N ALA A 176 -5.25 7.03 -1.98
CA ALA A 176 -4.87 7.03 -0.58
C ALA A 176 -6.02 6.66 0.38
N GLY A 177 -7.27 6.86 -0.02
CA GLY A 177 -8.43 6.55 0.79
C GLY A 177 -8.35 7.19 2.18
N SER A 178 -8.52 6.38 3.20
CA SER A 178 -8.40 6.81 4.60
C SER A 178 -6.94 6.92 5.11
N GLY A 179 -5.93 6.83 4.24
CA GLY A 179 -4.53 7.08 4.56
C GLY A 179 -3.77 5.93 5.22
N THR A 180 -4.22 4.68 5.11
CA THR A 180 -3.54 3.54 5.73
C THR A 180 -2.11 3.38 5.21
N THR A 181 -1.88 3.57 3.90
CA THR A 181 -0.54 3.57 3.29
C THR A 181 0.35 4.65 3.91
N GLY A 182 -0.19 5.87 4.12
CA GLY A 182 0.55 6.97 4.73
C GLY A 182 0.95 6.71 6.19
N VAL A 183 0.04 6.16 7.00
CA VAL A 183 0.35 5.71 8.37
C VAL A 183 1.42 4.62 8.36
N ALA A 184 1.34 3.66 7.45
CA ALA A 184 2.34 2.60 7.33
C ALA A 184 3.70 3.14 6.89
N CYS A 185 3.75 4.13 5.99
CA CYS A 185 4.98 4.83 5.59
C CYS A 185 5.61 5.55 6.79
N HIS A 186 4.80 6.29 7.57
CA HIS A 186 5.30 6.93 8.79
C HIS A 186 5.92 5.91 9.75
N ASN A 187 5.21 4.83 10.07
CA ASN A 187 5.65 3.79 11.01
C ASN A 187 6.92 3.06 10.56
N THR A 188 7.24 3.13 9.29
CA THR A 188 8.38 2.43 8.68
C THR A 188 9.48 3.36 8.19
N GLY A 189 9.37 4.67 8.46
CA GLY A 189 10.38 5.67 8.13
C GLY A 189 10.50 5.98 6.64
N ARG A 190 9.36 5.95 5.90
CA ARG A 190 9.27 6.34 4.48
C ARG A 190 8.61 7.69 4.35
N ALA A 191 8.99 8.45 3.31
CA ALA A 191 8.21 9.61 2.88
C ALA A 191 6.95 9.14 2.12
N PHE A 192 5.87 9.92 2.19
CA PHE A 192 4.60 9.56 1.59
C PHE A 192 4.02 10.68 0.73
N ILE A 193 3.50 10.31 -0.43
CA ILE A 193 2.66 11.18 -1.26
C ILE A 193 1.34 10.44 -1.48
N GLY A 194 0.26 10.99 -0.94
CA GLY A 194 -1.08 10.45 -1.10
C GLY A 194 -1.93 11.33 -2.01
N ILE A 195 -2.70 10.71 -2.90
CA ILE A 195 -3.72 11.40 -3.70
C ILE A 195 -5.07 10.79 -3.36
N GLU A 196 -6.03 11.64 -3.02
CA GLU A 196 -7.41 11.24 -2.72
C GLU A 196 -8.38 12.25 -3.36
N ARG A 197 -9.39 11.73 -4.06
CA ARG A 197 -10.35 12.59 -4.75
C ARG A 197 -11.53 13.00 -3.88
N GLU A 198 -11.88 12.18 -2.88
CA GLU A 198 -13.03 12.40 -2.01
C GLU A 198 -12.64 13.24 -0.79
N PRO A 199 -13.20 14.45 -0.61
CA PRO A 199 -12.82 15.36 0.47
C PRO A 199 -12.90 14.71 1.85
N LYS A 200 -13.93 13.88 2.09
CA LYS A 200 -14.16 13.19 3.34
C LYS A 200 -13.03 12.23 3.69
N TYR A 201 -12.59 11.41 2.72
CA TYR A 201 -11.49 10.47 2.92
C TYR A 201 -10.15 11.18 3.02
N PHE A 202 -9.96 12.24 2.25
CA PHE A 202 -8.80 13.11 2.36
C PHE A 202 -8.63 13.67 3.78
N ASP A 203 -9.71 14.22 4.38
CA ASP A 203 -9.68 14.75 5.74
C ASP A 203 -9.41 13.66 6.80
N ILE A 204 -9.93 12.44 6.58
CA ILE A 204 -9.64 11.29 7.44
C ILE A 204 -8.16 10.90 7.32
N ALA A 205 -7.62 10.82 6.10
CA ALA A 205 -6.22 10.49 5.87
C ALA A 205 -5.29 11.49 6.56
N CYS A 206 -5.56 12.78 6.41
CA CYS A 206 -4.79 13.84 7.07
C CYS A 206 -4.76 13.65 8.58
N ARG A 207 -5.92 13.45 9.22
CA ARG A 207 -6.01 13.25 10.67
C ARG A 207 -5.25 12.01 11.13
N ARG A 208 -5.45 10.86 10.47
CA ARG A 208 -4.80 9.60 10.85
C ARG A 208 -3.28 9.65 10.73
N ILE A 209 -2.77 10.30 9.70
CA ILE A 209 -1.32 10.48 9.51
C ILE A 209 -0.76 11.45 10.57
N ASP A 210 -1.46 12.54 10.88
CA ASP A 210 -1.06 13.47 11.94
C ASP A 210 -1.06 12.80 13.32
N ASP A 211 -2.10 12.02 13.64
CA ASP A 211 -2.19 11.26 14.88
C ASP A 211 -1.05 10.24 15.01
N ALA A 212 -0.71 9.53 13.93
CA ALA A 212 0.40 8.58 13.92
C ALA A 212 1.74 9.28 14.19
N GLN A 213 1.96 10.46 13.61
CA GLN A 213 3.16 11.26 13.84
C GLN A 213 3.28 11.76 15.28
N ARG A 214 2.17 12.21 15.86
CA ARG A 214 2.13 12.64 17.27
C ARG A 214 2.41 11.49 18.22
N GLN A 215 1.88 10.29 17.95
CA GLN A 215 2.15 9.10 18.76
C GLN A 215 3.64 8.70 18.69
N GLY A 216 4.26 8.73 17.51
CA GLY A 216 5.69 8.46 17.34
C GLY A 216 6.60 9.47 18.06
N GLN A 217 6.15 10.71 18.26
CA GLN A 217 6.88 11.74 19.02
C GLN A 217 6.78 11.54 20.54
N LEU A 218 5.75 10.85 21.02
CA LEU A 218 5.54 10.57 22.45
C LEU A 218 6.31 9.33 22.92
N LEU A 219 6.70 8.45 22.02
CA LEU A 219 7.52 7.28 22.29
C LEU A 219 8.96 7.59 21.82
N PRO A 220 9.98 7.57 22.71
CA PRO A 220 11.36 7.70 22.25
C PRO A 220 11.65 6.60 21.23
N ALA A 221 12.30 6.96 20.12
CA ALA A 221 12.76 5.99 19.15
C ALA A 221 13.58 4.92 19.89
N GLU A 222 13.20 3.65 19.77
CA GLU A 222 14.06 2.58 20.26
C GLU A 222 15.43 2.73 19.59
N PRO A 223 16.53 2.70 20.35
CA PRO A 223 17.87 2.77 19.77
C PRO A 223 17.97 1.62 18.77
N ALA A 224 18.39 1.94 17.54
CA ALA A 224 18.67 0.94 16.52
C ALA A 224 19.55 -0.15 17.14
N GLY A 225 18.97 -1.32 17.41
CA GLY A 225 19.67 -2.40 18.04
C GLY A 225 20.87 -2.76 17.19
N GLU A 226 22.09 -2.57 17.72
CA GLU A 226 23.30 -3.15 17.16
C GLU A 226 23.05 -4.64 17.05
N ALA A 227 23.02 -5.15 15.83
CA ALA A 227 22.93 -6.59 15.56
C ALA A 227 24.14 -7.26 16.20
N GLN A 228 23.97 -7.83 17.38
CA GLN A 228 24.97 -8.71 17.96
C GLN A 228 25.16 -9.90 16.99
N GLN A 229 26.28 -9.88 16.29
CA GLN A 229 26.79 -11.02 15.56
C GLN A 229 27.10 -12.13 16.57
N THR A 230 26.14 -12.99 16.88
CA THR A 230 26.44 -14.29 17.43
C THR A 230 26.92 -15.16 16.27
N GLY A 231 28.24 -15.17 16.07
CA GLY A 231 28.90 -16.09 15.17
C GLY A 231 28.70 -17.53 15.67
N LEU A 232 27.79 -18.27 15.04
CA LEU A 232 27.84 -19.75 15.12
C LEU A 232 28.93 -20.20 14.15
N ALA A 233 30.11 -20.48 14.72
CA ALA A 233 31.15 -21.21 14.03
C ALA A 233 30.64 -22.65 13.78
N LEU A 234 30.35 -22.98 12.52
CA LEU A 234 30.26 -24.37 12.12
C LEU A 234 31.67 -24.89 12.03
N GLY A 235 32.05 -25.75 12.99
CA GLY A 235 33.28 -26.51 12.96
C GLY A 235 33.28 -27.59 11.86
N PRO A 236 34.46 -28.18 11.56
CA PRO A 236 34.72 -28.93 10.34
C PRO A 236 33.96 -30.24 10.23
#